data_20b7b00cc74083b3a6f877b7841d5143
#
_entry.id   20b7b00cc74083b3a6f877b7841d5143
#
_cell.length_a   1.000
_cell.length_b   1.000
_cell.length_c   1.000
_cell.angle_alpha   90.00
_cell.angle_beta   90.00
_cell.angle_gamma   90.00
#
_symmetry.space_group_name_H-M   'P 1'
#
loop_
_entity.id
_entity.type
_entity.pdbx_description
1 polymer ?
#
loop_
_entity_poly.entity_id
_entity_poly.type
_entity_poly.pdbx_seq_one_letter_code
_entity_poly.pdbx_strand_id
1 'polypeptide(L)'
;MAAADKNVVGLLNGLARREYFGESEITDEFLHQELFSDLDKEQFDAMLKRYENLLRNIVSADMDFNQLEAFLTSQMRRKQGSLTQEQAAAFLKFWKSQKVKIHDVMVQKSSWNNKLKDVSWRIDLKSQGRHLQQINTPVAIVEMQLENRSTESKVSTTSSSLTAYCKSRLNIGNSEREF
;
A
#
# COMPACT_ATOMS: atom_id res chain seq x y z
N MET A 1 -36.40 -5.91 2.69
CA MET A 1 -35.43 -5.22 1.83
C MET A 1 -34.44 -4.37 2.60
N ALA A 2 -34.80 -3.46 3.51
CA ALA A 2 -33.85 -2.60 4.26
C ALA A 2 -32.95 -3.32 5.28
N ALA A 3 -33.25 -4.53 5.72
CA ALA A 3 -32.46 -5.28 6.70
C ALA A 3 -31.22 -5.95 6.06
N ALA A 4 -31.37 -6.53 4.87
CA ALA A 4 -30.26 -7.17 4.15
C ALA A 4 -29.14 -6.17 3.79
N ASP A 5 -29.51 -4.96 3.37
CA ASP A 5 -28.55 -3.88 3.09
C ASP A 5 -27.75 -3.47 4.31
N LYS A 6 -28.41 -3.37 5.48
CA LYS A 6 -27.76 -3.00 6.73
C LYS A 6 -26.76 -4.07 7.18
N ASN A 7 -27.10 -5.34 7.04
CA ASN A 7 -26.24 -6.45 7.42
C ASN A 7 -24.99 -6.51 6.53
N VAL A 8 -25.14 -6.29 5.22
CA VAL A 8 -23.99 -6.23 4.28
C VAL A 8 -23.10 -5.04 4.58
N VAL A 9 -23.65 -3.85 4.83
CA VAL A 9 -22.85 -2.67 5.23
C VAL A 9 -22.17 -2.90 6.57
N GLY A 10 -22.85 -3.53 7.53
CA GLY A 10 -22.29 -3.93 8.82
C GLY A 10 -21.09 -4.87 8.65
N LEU A 11 -21.24 -5.90 7.80
CA LEU A 11 -20.18 -6.85 7.48
C LEU A 11 -18.97 -6.15 6.85
N LEU A 12 -19.18 -5.28 5.85
CA LEU A 12 -18.11 -4.53 5.20
C LEU A 12 -17.38 -3.60 6.18
N ASN A 13 -18.11 -2.96 7.09
CA ASN A 13 -17.48 -2.15 8.14
C ASN A 13 -16.67 -3.03 9.11
N GLY A 14 -17.16 -4.19 9.51
CA GLY A 14 -16.44 -5.14 10.36
C GLY A 14 -15.15 -5.61 9.71
N LEU A 15 -15.21 -6.00 8.43
CA LEU A 15 -14.05 -6.40 7.63
C LEU A 15 -13.02 -5.26 7.51
N ALA A 16 -13.49 -4.04 7.23
CA ALA A 16 -12.59 -2.88 7.12
C ALA A 16 -11.91 -2.56 8.45
N ARG A 17 -12.62 -2.65 9.58
CA ARG A 17 -12.06 -2.46 10.93
C ARG A 17 -10.97 -3.48 11.23
N ARG A 18 -11.22 -4.74 10.93
CA ARG A 18 -10.25 -5.81 11.14
C ARG A 18 -9.01 -5.66 10.26
N GLU A 19 -9.19 -5.48 8.95
CA GLU A 19 -8.08 -5.55 7.98
C GLU A 19 -7.28 -4.23 7.90
N TYR A 20 -7.96 -3.10 7.98
CA TYR A 20 -7.32 -1.79 7.81
C TYR A 20 -7.07 -1.04 9.11
N PHE A 21 -7.99 -1.10 10.06
CA PHE A 21 -7.87 -0.36 11.33
C PHE A 21 -7.25 -1.17 12.47
N GLY A 22 -7.01 -2.49 12.27
CA GLY A 22 -6.29 -3.34 13.22
C GLY A 22 -7.11 -3.78 14.44
N GLU A 23 -8.44 -3.74 14.34
CA GLU A 23 -9.34 -4.23 15.39
C GLU A 23 -9.45 -5.77 15.33
N SER A 24 -8.55 -6.47 16.02
CA SER A 24 -8.50 -7.94 16.05
C SER A 24 -9.64 -8.60 16.83
N GLU A 25 -10.42 -7.82 17.60
CA GLU A 25 -11.55 -8.33 18.39
C GLU A 25 -12.74 -8.77 17.51
N ILE A 26 -12.79 -8.29 16.26
CA ILE A 26 -13.84 -8.63 15.30
C ILE A 26 -13.52 -9.97 14.64
N THR A 27 -14.06 -11.07 15.20
CA THR A 27 -13.89 -12.42 14.67
C THR A 27 -14.98 -12.76 13.64
N ASP A 28 -14.72 -13.81 12.83
CA ASP A 28 -15.70 -14.30 11.86
C ASP A 28 -16.96 -14.83 12.53
N GLU A 29 -16.78 -15.50 13.70
CA GLU A 29 -17.88 -15.98 14.51
C GLU A 29 -18.76 -14.84 15.04
N PHE A 30 -18.15 -13.75 15.45
CA PHE A 30 -18.88 -12.56 15.89
C PHE A 30 -19.72 -11.97 14.76
N LEU A 31 -19.12 -11.80 13.58
CA LEU A 31 -19.82 -11.28 12.39
C LEU A 31 -20.97 -12.20 11.93
N HIS A 32 -20.77 -13.52 12.03
CA HIS A 32 -21.80 -14.49 11.69
C HIS A 32 -22.98 -14.40 12.65
N GLN A 33 -22.73 -14.42 13.96
CA GLN A 33 -23.78 -14.41 15.00
C GLN A 33 -24.59 -13.10 14.99
N GLU A 34 -23.91 -11.95 14.83
CA GLU A 34 -24.57 -10.64 14.92
C GLU A 34 -25.33 -10.26 13.63
N LEU A 35 -24.82 -10.67 12.47
CA LEU A 35 -25.34 -10.15 11.20
C LEU A 35 -26.06 -11.21 10.35
N PHE A 36 -25.67 -12.48 10.48
CA PHE A 36 -26.11 -13.57 9.60
C PHE A 36 -26.37 -14.87 10.35
N SER A 37 -27.00 -14.80 11.52
CA SER A 37 -27.34 -15.97 12.33
C SER A 37 -28.21 -17.00 11.61
N ASP A 38 -28.96 -16.57 10.60
CA ASP A 38 -29.88 -17.41 9.83
C ASP A 38 -29.16 -18.19 8.69
N LEU A 39 -27.89 -17.84 8.38
CA LEU A 39 -27.12 -18.49 7.31
C LEU A 39 -26.30 -19.65 7.87
N ASP A 40 -26.18 -20.71 7.06
CA ASP A 40 -25.27 -21.80 7.38
C ASP A 40 -23.81 -21.31 7.36
N LYS A 41 -22.99 -21.85 8.26
CA LYS A 41 -21.59 -21.41 8.44
C LYS A 41 -20.77 -21.53 7.15
N GLU A 42 -20.95 -22.60 6.38
CA GLU A 42 -20.23 -22.80 5.11
C GLU A 42 -20.60 -21.74 4.08
N GLN A 43 -21.88 -21.39 4.01
CA GLN A 43 -22.39 -20.34 3.10
C GLN A 43 -21.89 -18.96 3.53
N PHE A 44 -21.87 -18.71 4.83
CA PHE A 44 -21.31 -17.46 5.38
C PHE A 44 -19.83 -17.33 5.08
N ASP A 45 -19.02 -18.37 5.30
CA ASP A 45 -17.57 -18.35 5.05
C ASP A 45 -17.27 -18.12 3.55
N ALA A 46 -18.04 -18.73 2.67
CA ALA A 46 -17.91 -18.51 1.23
C ALA A 46 -18.24 -17.06 0.83
N MET A 47 -19.29 -16.50 1.42
CA MET A 47 -19.70 -15.11 1.22
C MET A 47 -18.66 -14.14 1.79
N LEU A 48 -18.15 -14.40 2.98
CA LEU A 48 -17.14 -13.60 3.67
C LEU A 48 -15.87 -13.48 2.83
N LYS A 49 -15.27 -14.62 2.43
CA LYS A 49 -14.08 -14.65 1.56
C LYS A 49 -14.29 -13.87 0.27
N ARG A 50 -15.47 -13.95 -0.29
CA ARG A 50 -15.80 -13.22 -1.50
C ARG A 50 -15.81 -11.71 -1.26
N TYR A 51 -16.44 -11.25 -0.18
CA TYR A 51 -16.50 -9.83 0.15
C TYR A 51 -15.13 -9.28 0.54
N GLU A 52 -14.30 -10.04 1.24
CA GLU A 52 -12.90 -9.70 1.51
C GLU A 52 -12.12 -9.47 0.20
N ASN A 53 -12.23 -10.40 -0.75
CA ASN A 53 -11.56 -10.26 -2.05
C ASN A 53 -12.05 -9.05 -2.85
N LEU A 54 -13.36 -8.78 -2.84
CA LEU A 54 -13.92 -7.60 -3.49
C LEU A 54 -13.44 -6.31 -2.83
N LEU A 55 -13.47 -6.26 -1.50
CA LEU A 55 -13.00 -5.12 -0.73
C LEU A 55 -11.49 -4.87 -0.98
N ARG A 56 -10.68 -5.91 -0.96
CA ARG A 56 -9.25 -5.82 -1.25
C ARG A 56 -8.98 -5.27 -2.65
N ASN A 57 -9.72 -5.72 -3.66
CA ASN A 57 -9.59 -5.20 -5.02
C ASN A 57 -9.97 -3.72 -5.12
N ILE A 58 -11.04 -3.31 -4.43
CA ILE A 58 -11.50 -1.91 -4.40
C ILE A 58 -10.46 -1.01 -3.73
N VAL A 59 -9.92 -1.45 -2.60
CA VAL A 59 -8.93 -0.69 -1.82
C VAL A 59 -7.58 -0.64 -2.53
N SER A 60 -7.09 -1.75 -3.06
CA SER A 60 -5.78 -1.81 -3.74
C SER A 60 -5.72 -0.95 -5.01
N ALA A 61 -6.84 -0.78 -5.69
CA ALA A 61 -6.95 0.05 -6.88
C ALA A 61 -7.34 1.51 -6.56
N ASP A 62 -7.59 1.85 -5.28
CA ASP A 62 -8.10 3.16 -4.82
C ASP A 62 -9.23 3.69 -5.72
N MET A 63 -10.21 2.84 -6.00
CA MET A 63 -11.24 3.11 -7.00
C MET A 63 -12.03 4.39 -6.72
N ASP A 64 -12.21 5.20 -7.76
CA ASP A 64 -13.18 6.30 -7.74
C ASP A 64 -14.62 5.76 -7.77
N PHE A 65 -15.60 6.61 -7.46
CA PHE A 65 -17.01 6.20 -7.45
C PHE A 65 -17.49 5.66 -8.81
N ASN A 66 -17.07 6.28 -9.90
CA ASN A 66 -17.43 5.83 -11.26
C ASN A 66 -16.78 4.47 -11.60
N GLN A 67 -15.51 4.30 -11.22
CA GLN A 67 -14.78 3.04 -11.38
C GLN A 67 -15.40 1.92 -10.53
N LEU A 68 -15.78 2.23 -9.29
CA LEU A 68 -16.46 1.29 -8.41
C LEU A 68 -17.81 0.86 -8.98
N GLU A 69 -18.62 1.79 -9.48
CA GLU A 69 -19.91 1.48 -10.08
C GLU A 69 -19.75 0.56 -11.29
N ALA A 70 -18.82 0.87 -12.19
CA ALA A 70 -18.49 0.03 -13.33
C ALA A 70 -17.99 -1.37 -12.91
N PHE A 71 -17.11 -1.42 -11.89
CA PHE A 71 -16.61 -2.67 -11.33
C PHE A 71 -17.74 -3.51 -10.74
N LEU A 72 -18.60 -2.96 -9.90
CA LEU A 72 -19.74 -3.66 -9.30
C LEU A 72 -20.74 -4.14 -10.36
N THR A 73 -20.98 -3.32 -11.38
CA THR A 73 -21.82 -3.71 -12.54
C THR A 73 -21.23 -4.92 -13.26
N SER A 74 -19.92 -4.97 -13.42
CA SER A 74 -19.23 -6.13 -14.00
C SER A 74 -19.36 -7.38 -13.12
N GLN A 75 -19.34 -7.23 -11.80
CA GLN A 75 -19.52 -8.34 -10.85
C GLN A 75 -20.97 -8.88 -10.85
N MET A 76 -21.96 -8.01 -11.06
CA MET A 76 -23.36 -8.42 -11.19
C MET A 76 -23.62 -9.26 -12.47
N ARG A 77 -22.85 -9.02 -13.53
CA ARG A 77 -22.99 -9.76 -14.80
C ARG A 77 -22.32 -11.13 -14.82
N ARG A 78 -21.57 -11.50 -13.77
CA ARG A 78 -20.89 -12.81 -13.70
C ARG A 78 -21.89 -13.95 -13.57
N LYS A 79 -21.66 -15.05 -14.32
CA LYS A 79 -22.52 -16.24 -14.30
C LYS A 79 -22.48 -17.01 -12.97
N GLN A 80 -21.33 -16.96 -12.27
CA GLN A 80 -21.17 -17.59 -10.95
C GLN A 80 -20.82 -16.52 -9.92
N GLY A 81 -21.56 -16.56 -8.80
CA GLY A 81 -21.31 -15.64 -7.70
C GLY A 81 -21.65 -14.20 -8.07
N SER A 82 -22.73 -13.95 -8.82
CA SER A 82 -23.15 -12.59 -9.13
C SER A 82 -23.54 -11.83 -7.85
N LEU A 83 -23.15 -10.55 -7.79
CA LEU A 83 -23.65 -9.64 -6.78
C LEU A 83 -25.11 -9.28 -7.08
N THR A 84 -25.93 -9.20 -6.05
CA THR A 84 -27.26 -8.62 -6.20
C THR A 84 -27.15 -7.09 -6.27
N GLN A 85 -28.18 -6.45 -6.84
CA GLN A 85 -28.21 -4.99 -6.91
C GLN A 85 -28.19 -4.33 -5.51
N GLU A 86 -28.82 -4.96 -4.53
CA GLU A 86 -28.83 -4.52 -3.13
C GLU A 86 -27.43 -4.59 -2.52
N GLN A 87 -26.70 -5.68 -2.76
CA GLN A 87 -25.31 -5.83 -2.31
C GLN A 87 -24.39 -4.79 -2.96
N ALA A 88 -24.54 -4.53 -4.25
CA ALA A 88 -23.78 -3.49 -4.95
C ALA A 88 -24.06 -2.10 -4.36
N ALA A 89 -25.30 -1.77 -4.06
CA ALA A 89 -25.67 -0.52 -3.39
C ALA A 89 -25.05 -0.41 -1.99
N ALA A 90 -24.96 -1.52 -1.25
CA ALA A 90 -24.30 -1.57 0.05
C ALA A 90 -22.80 -1.28 -0.06
N PHE A 91 -22.10 -1.83 -1.08
CA PHE A 91 -20.69 -1.51 -1.34
C PHE A 91 -20.48 -0.03 -1.68
N LEU A 92 -21.32 0.56 -2.53
CA LEU A 92 -21.25 1.99 -2.86
C LEU A 92 -21.45 2.85 -1.60
N LYS A 93 -22.43 2.54 -0.78
CA LYS A 93 -22.69 3.26 0.47
C LYS A 93 -21.53 3.15 1.47
N PHE A 94 -20.98 1.94 1.62
CA PHE A 94 -19.81 1.69 2.45
C PHE A 94 -18.61 2.51 1.95
N TRP A 95 -18.27 2.42 0.67
CA TRP A 95 -17.12 3.09 0.09
C TRP A 95 -17.22 4.62 0.21
N LYS A 96 -18.41 5.16 0.01
CA LYS A 96 -18.67 6.60 0.19
C LYS A 96 -18.33 7.09 1.61
N SER A 97 -18.54 6.26 2.63
CA SER A 97 -18.30 6.62 4.02
C SER A 97 -16.88 6.33 4.50
N GLN A 98 -16.20 5.33 3.94
CA GLN A 98 -14.93 4.81 4.46
C GLN A 98 -13.71 5.06 3.57
N LYS A 99 -13.90 5.45 2.30
CA LYS A 99 -12.80 5.64 1.33
C LYS A 99 -11.65 6.47 1.90
N VAL A 100 -11.94 7.66 2.41
CA VAL A 100 -10.91 8.60 2.90
C VAL A 100 -10.15 7.98 4.07
N LYS A 101 -10.85 7.39 5.02
CA LYS A 101 -10.23 6.79 6.21
C LYS A 101 -9.33 5.60 5.84
N ILE A 102 -9.80 4.73 4.95
CA ILE A 102 -9.04 3.56 4.48
C ILE A 102 -7.81 4.04 3.70
N HIS A 103 -7.97 5.02 2.81
CA HIS A 103 -6.87 5.61 2.05
C HIS A 103 -5.79 6.18 2.98
N ASP A 104 -6.17 6.99 3.98
CA ASP A 104 -5.24 7.57 4.94
C ASP A 104 -4.46 6.50 5.72
N VAL A 105 -5.15 5.44 6.16
CA VAL A 105 -4.49 4.31 6.84
C VAL A 105 -3.53 3.57 5.91
N MET A 106 -3.92 3.35 4.65
CA MET A 106 -3.04 2.69 3.67
C MET A 106 -1.81 3.53 3.36
N VAL A 107 -1.97 4.85 3.22
CA VAL A 107 -0.85 5.77 3.05
C VAL A 107 0.07 5.74 4.28
N GLN A 108 -0.48 5.73 5.49
CA GLN A 108 0.30 5.62 6.72
C GLN A 108 1.05 4.28 6.82
N LYS A 109 0.41 3.16 6.45
CA LYS A 109 1.03 1.83 6.45
C LYS A 109 2.10 1.67 5.36
N SER A 110 1.92 2.30 4.20
CA SER A 110 2.86 2.28 3.07
C SER A 110 3.97 3.33 3.19
N SER A 111 3.75 4.36 4.01
CA SER A 111 4.76 5.38 4.29
C SER A 111 5.87 4.75 5.12
N TRP A 112 7.08 4.73 4.58
CA TRP A 112 8.26 4.29 5.33
C TRP A 112 8.41 5.18 6.56
N ASN A 113 8.75 4.57 7.69
CA ASN A 113 9.01 5.32 8.94
C ASN A 113 10.15 6.33 8.78
N ASN A 114 10.98 6.15 7.77
CA ASN A 114 12.13 6.98 7.50
C ASN A 114 11.83 7.94 6.34
N LYS A 115 11.69 9.21 6.64
CA LYS A 115 11.56 10.27 5.63
C LYS A 115 12.94 10.68 5.16
N LEU A 116 13.16 10.77 3.85
CA LEU A 116 14.39 11.32 3.30
C LEU A 116 14.45 12.82 3.63
N LYS A 117 15.44 13.23 4.43
CA LYS A 117 15.63 14.62 4.87
C LYS A 117 16.53 15.39 3.92
N ASP A 118 17.65 14.76 3.56
CA ASP A 118 18.65 15.39 2.70
C ASP A 118 19.43 14.35 1.91
N VAL A 119 19.91 14.73 0.72
CA VAL A 119 20.81 13.94 -0.12
C VAL A 119 21.96 14.84 -0.54
N SER A 120 23.16 14.53 -0.08
CA SER A 120 24.39 15.15 -0.57
C SER A 120 25.20 14.15 -1.38
N TRP A 121 25.90 14.64 -2.39
CA TRP A 121 26.77 13.81 -3.21
C TRP A 121 28.02 14.56 -3.60
N ARG A 122 29.12 13.79 -3.76
CA ARG A 122 30.38 14.31 -4.28
C ARG A 122 31.03 13.25 -5.16
N ILE A 123 31.83 13.73 -6.11
CA ILE A 123 32.61 12.86 -6.99
C ILE A 123 34.08 13.09 -6.66
N ASP A 124 34.74 12.04 -6.21
CA ASP A 124 36.17 12.03 -5.96
C ASP A 124 36.89 11.35 -7.11
N LEU A 125 37.87 12.04 -7.72
CA LEU A 125 38.71 11.45 -8.76
C LEU A 125 40.08 11.08 -8.14
N LYS A 126 40.35 9.78 -8.07
CA LYS A 126 41.66 9.28 -7.67
C LYS A 126 42.59 9.28 -8.87
N SER A 127 43.50 10.29 -8.94
CA SER A 127 44.39 10.46 -10.10
C SER A 127 45.73 9.77 -9.99
N GLN A 128 46.32 9.64 -8.79
CA GLN A 128 47.65 9.02 -8.61
C GLN A 128 47.83 8.37 -7.25
N GLY A 129 48.59 7.26 -7.19
CA GLY A 129 49.19 6.67 -5.99
C GLY A 129 50.70 6.51 -6.16
N ARG A 130 51.45 6.57 -5.06
CA ARG A 130 52.93 6.61 -5.04
C ARG A 130 53.62 5.42 -5.72
N HIS A 131 52.90 4.31 -5.97
CA HIS A 131 53.41 3.07 -6.54
C HIS A 131 52.49 2.42 -7.56
N LEU A 132 51.46 3.11 -8.07
CA LEU A 132 50.49 2.56 -9.02
C LEU A 132 50.36 3.50 -10.20
N GLN A 133 50.34 2.89 -11.41
CA GLN A 133 50.04 3.59 -12.66
C GLN A 133 48.66 4.28 -12.52
N GLN A 134 48.53 5.38 -13.27
CA GLN A 134 47.40 6.27 -13.33
C GLN A 134 46.03 5.55 -13.23
N ILE A 135 45.37 5.67 -12.08
CA ILE A 135 44.04 5.12 -11.84
C ILE A 135 43.03 6.27 -11.89
N ASN A 136 42.65 6.69 -13.07
CA ASN A 136 41.56 7.68 -13.25
C ASN A 136 40.20 7.00 -13.02
N THR A 137 39.92 6.60 -11.79
CA THR A 137 38.63 5.98 -11.47
C THR A 137 37.78 6.98 -10.68
N PRO A 138 36.69 7.50 -11.26
CA PRO A 138 35.74 8.33 -10.51
C PRO A 138 34.98 7.49 -9.48
N VAL A 139 34.86 8.01 -8.28
CA VAL A 139 34.07 7.42 -7.21
C VAL A 139 33.01 8.44 -6.79
N ALA A 140 31.77 8.07 -6.90
CA ALA A 140 30.65 8.86 -6.39
C ALA A 140 30.35 8.45 -4.94
N ILE A 141 30.34 9.42 -4.05
CA ILE A 141 29.96 9.25 -2.65
C ILE A 141 28.63 9.93 -2.47
N VAL A 142 27.60 9.15 -2.13
CA VAL A 142 26.25 9.65 -1.88
C VAL A 142 25.94 9.45 -0.40
N GLU A 143 25.56 10.52 0.27
CA GLU A 143 25.12 10.53 1.65
C GLU A 143 23.65 10.85 1.71
N MET A 144 22.85 9.96 2.33
CA MET A 144 21.42 10.13 2.52
C MET A 144 21.11 10.28 4.00
N GLN A 145 20.50 11.40 4.38
CA GLN A 145 20.00 11.62 5.73
C GLN A 145 18.54 11.23 5.81
N LEU A 146 18.23 10.28 6.71
CA LEU A 146 16.88 9.78 6.94
C LEU A 146 16.39 10.25 8.32
N GLU A 147 15.18 10.78 8.36
CA GLU A 147 14.48 11.16 9.58
C GLU A 147 13.47 10.08 9.96
N ASN A 148 13.62 9.54 11.18
CA ASN A 148 12.69 8.51 11.66
C ASN A 148 11.46 9.15 12.31
N ARG A 149 10.27 8.86 11.80
CA ARG A 149 8.99 9.43 12.25
C ARG A 149 8.41 8.74 13.51
N SER A 150 9.04 7.66 13.98
CA SER A 150 8.52 6.84 15.08
C SER A 150 8.81 7.39 16.49
N THR A 151 9.27 8.63 16.63
CA THR A 151 9.61 9.20 17.94
C THR A 151 8.96 10.57 18.16
N GLU A 152 7.64 10.61 18.23
CA GLU A 152 6.93 11.70 18.91
C GLU A 152 6.79 11.41 20.41
N SER A 153 7.84 11.04 21.08
CA SER A 153 8.00 11.25 22.54
C SER A 153 9.34 10.69 22.99
N LYS A 154 10.37 11.42 22.74
CA LYS A 154 11.64 11.59 23.44
C LYS A 154 12.67 12.03 22.42
N VAL A 155 13.14 13.24 22.62
CA VAL A 155 14.24 13.83 21.85
C VAL A 155 15.46 12.91 21.94
N SER A 156 15.68 12.14 20.89
CA SER A 156 16.99 11.61 20.54
C SER A 156 17.04 11.50 19.02
N THR A 157 17.63 12.51 18.41
CA THR A 157 17.91 12.56 16.98
C THR A 157 18.97 11.50 16.66
N THR A 158 18.54 10.30 16.32
CA THR A 158 19.44 9.30 15.72
C THR A 158 19.46 9.53 14.22
N SER A 159 20.39 10.35 13.76
CA SER A 159 20.72 10.46 12.33
C SER A 159 21.54 9.24 11.93
N SER A 160 20.95 8.32 11.19
CA SER A 160 21.68 7.23 10.53
C SER A 160 22.17 7.72 9.17
N SER A 161 23.45 7.96 9.03
CA SER A 161 24.10 8.23 7.75
C SER A 161 24.43 6.90 7.06
N LEU A 162 23.82 6.65 5.92
CA LEU A 162 24.15 5.51 5.06
C LEU A 162 25.09 6.02 3.96
N THR A 163 26.35 5.65 4.01
CA THR A 163 27.34 5.98 2.97
C THR A 163 27.38 4.84 1.96
N ALA A 164 26.81 5.04 0.78
CA ALA A 164 26.86 4.05 -0.29
C ALA A 164 27.97 4.41 -1.29
N TYR A 165 28.91 3.50 -1.52
CA TYR A 165 29.94 3.64 -2.54
C TYR A 165 29.44 3.02 -3.85
N CYS A 166 29.14 3.84 -4.84
CA CYS A 166 28.80 3.36 -6.17
C CYS A 166 30.03 3.47 -7.09
N LYS A 167 30.58 2.33 -7.50
CA LYS A 167 31.68 2.25 -8.46
C LYS A 167 31.08 2.07 -9.87
N SER A 168 30.78 3.17 -10.55
CA SER A 168 30.34 3.09 -11.93
C SER A 168 31.54 3.18 -12.88
N ARG A 169 31.69 2.18 -13.77
CA ARG A 169 32.59 2.27 -14.92
C ARG A 169 31.89 3.15 -15.96
N LEU A 170 32.23 4.41 -16.02
CA LEU A 170 31.89 5.25 -17.17
C LEU A 170 32.78 4.83 -18.36
N ASN A 171 32.22 4.06 -19.27
CA ASN A 171 32.83 3.84 -20.57
C ASN A 171 32.59 5.10 -21.41
N ILE A 172 33.53 6.04 -21.35
CA ILE A 172 33.56 7.17 -22.29
C ILE A 172 34.16 6.59 -23.57
N GLY A 173 33.28 6.25 -24.50
CA GLY A 173 33.71 5.89 -25.85
C GLY A 173 34.44 7.08 -26.47
N ASN A 174 35.74 6.93 -26.72
CA ASN A 174 36.51 7.79 -27.59
C ASN A 174 35.95 7.64 -29.00
N SER A 175 35.13 8.60 -29.39
CA SER A 175 34.86 8.85 -30.82
C SER A 175 35.99 9.75 -31.32
N GLU A 176 37.09 9.15 -31.70
CA GLU A 176 38.05 9.80 -32.61
C GLU A 176 37.35 10.06 -33.94
N ARG A 177 37.08 11.32 -34.24
CA ARG A 177 36.81 11.78 -35.59
C ARG A 177 38.18 12.22 -36.14
N GLU A 178 38.71 11.39 -37.06
CA GLU A 178 39.71 11.80 -37.99
C GLU A 178 39.14 12.90 -38.90
N PHE A 179 39.92 13.98 -39.03
CA PHE A 179 39.95 14.89 -40.17
C PHE A 179 41.30 14.79 -40.81
#